data_747a26ce218dc1f0d4bb61eb385d58d1
#
_entry.id   747a26ce218dc1f0d4bb61eb385d58d1
#
_cell.length_a   1.000
_cell.length_b   1.000
_cell.length_c   1.000
_cell.angle_alpha   90.00
_cell.angle_beta   90.00
_cell.angle_gamma   90.00
#
_symmetry.space_group_name_H-M   'P 1'
#
loop_
_entity.id
_entity.type
_entity.pdbx_description
1 polymer ?
#
loop_
_entity_poly.entity_id
_entity_poly.type
_entity_poly.pdbx_seq_one_letter_code
_entity_poly.pdbx_strand_id
1 'polypeptide(L)'
;LKVNDGEIFAFIGHNGAGKTTTIKSIVGINNFDSGEIFINGKSIVKDAVNAKKEIAYVPDNPDLYENMKAIDFINFICDMYETSSDVRMNNIIKYAKMFEIEDKLNNEISTYSHGMKQKIALIAALSHDPKVLIMDEPFVGLDPKAVFDMKNIMKEMCKEGKCIFFSTHILDVAEKLCDRVAIIKKGKIVKVGKMKEIMGDESLEEVFLELGEN
;
A
#
# COMPACT_ATOMS: atom_id res chain seq x y z
N LEU A 1 17.19 -0.47 -3.71
CA LEU A 1 16.16 -1.41 -3.27
C LEU A 1 15.46 -2.01 -4.49
N LYS A 2 15.16 -3.32 -4.45
CA LYS A 2 14.40 -3.99 -5.51
C LYS A 2 13.27 -4.82 -4.85
N VAL A 3 12.05 -4.66 -5.36
CA VAL A 3 10.88 -5.48 -5.04
C VAL A 3 10.56 -6.32 -6.29
N ASN A 4 10.23 -7.59 -6.11
CA ASN A 4 10.01 -8.52 -7.23
C ASN A 4 8.51 -8.74 -7.45
N ASP A 5 8.16 -9.25 -8.64
CA ASP A 5 6.79 -9.66 -8.94
C ASP A 5 6.38 -10.81 -8.01
N GLY A 6 5.10 -10.81 -7.60
CA GLY A 6 4.55 -11.82 -6.69
C GLY A 6 5.06 -11.74 -5.24
N GLU A 7 5.65 -10.61 -4.82
CA GLU A 7 6.27 -10.43 -3.52
C GLU A 7 5.49 -9.45 -2.65
N ILE A 8 5.33 -9.78 -1.36
CA ILE A 8 4.90 -8.84 -0.33
C ILE A 8 6.15 -8.33 0.39
N PHE A 9 6.41 -7.04 0.24
CA PHE A 9 7.60 -6.37 0.78
C PHE A 9 7.23 -5.37 1.85
N ALA A 10 7.76 -5.53 3.07
CA ALA A 10 7.60 -4.57 4.16
C ALA A 10 8.75 -3.56 4.22
N PHE A 11 8.42 -2.30 4.48
CA PHE A 11 9.36 -1.22 4.76
C PHE A 11 9.14 -0.74 6.18
N ILE A 12 9.96 -1.20 7.11
CA ILE A 12 9.77 -1.00 8.55
C ILE A 12 10.75 0.01 9.14
N GLY A 13 10.30 0.74 10.15
CA GLY A 13 11.10 1.74 10.83
C GLY A 13 10.28 2.52 11.85
N HIS A 14 10.94 3.15 12.81
CA HIS A 14 10.28 4.04 13.78
C HIS A 14 9.58 5.22 13.09
N ASN A 15 8.70 5.90 13.81
CA ASN A 15 8.12 7.15 13.36
C ASN A 15 9.25 8.18 13.12
N GLY A 16 9.18 8.89 11.99
CA GLY A 16 10.23 9.81 11.57
C GLY A 16 11.45 9.16 10.91
N ALA A 17 11.50 7.84 10.74
CA ALA A 17 12.62 7.16 10.06
C ALA A 17 12.76 7.48 8.57
N GLY A 18 11.72 8.05 7.93
CA GLY A 18 11.71 8.42 6.52
C GLY A 18 10.83 7.51 5.64
N LYS A 19 9.97 6.64 6.22
CA LYS A 19 9.10 5.72 5.47
C LYS A 19 8.19 6.45 4.50
N THR A 20 7.34 7.35 4.99
CA THR A 20 6.40 8.15 4.19
C THR A 20 7.09 9.00 3.14
N THR A 21 8.24 9.63 3.48
CA THR A 21 9.02 10.42 2.54
C THR A 21 9.52 9.57 1.38
N THR A 22 10.04 8.37 1.68
CA THR A 22 10.50 7.42 0.67
C THR A 22 9.34 6.96 -0.22
N ILE A 23 8.20 6.57 0.37
CA ILE A 23 7.02 6.16 -0.38
C ILE A 23 6.54 7.28 -1.31
N LYS A 24 6.43 8.52 -0.81
CA LYS A 24 6.02 9.68 -1.63
C LYS A 24 6.97 9.95 -2.79
N SER A 25 8.27 9.66 -2.63
CA SER A 25 9.24 9.73 -3.74
C SER A 25 9.03 8.58 -4.74
N ILE A 26 8.77 7.36 -4.26
CA ILE A 26 8.53 6.19 -5.11
C ILE A 26 7.29 6.40 -6.01
N VAL A 27 6.21 6.97 -5.46
CA VAL A 27 4.98 7.24 -6.22
C VAL A 27 5.02 8.57 -7.01
N GLY A 28 6.14 9.29 -6.95
CA GLY A 28 6.35 10.54 -7.70
C GLY A 28 5.51 11.72 -7.21
N ILE A 29 5.23 11.78 -5.88
CA ILE A 29 4.66 12.95 -5.21
C ILE A 29 5.78 13.91 -4.80
N ASN A 30 6.86 13.38 -4.21
CA ASN A 30 8.02 14.16 -3.84
C ASN A 30 9.12 14.02 -4.89
N ASN A 31 9.80 15.12 -5.18
CA ASN A 31 11.06 15.10 -5.92
C ASN A 31 12.18 14.49 -5.03
N PHE A 32 13.22 13.99 -5.67
CA PHE A 32 14.42 13.50 -5.00
C PHE A 32 15.66 14.02 -5.73
N ASP A 33 16.75 14.22 -5.00
CA ASP A 33 17.94 14.92 -5.49
C ASP A 33 18.79 14.04 -6.42
N SER A 34 18.83 12.73 -6.18
CA SER A 34 19.67 11.81 -6.92
C SER A 34 19.12 10.38 -6.90
N GLY A 35 19.61 9.56 -7.83
CA GLY A 35 19.20 8.17 -8.00
C GLY A 35 18.14 8.00 -9.08
N GLU A 36 17.57 6.81 -9.15
CA GLU A 36 16.54 6.46 -10.13
C GLU A 36 15.50 5.56 -9.48
N ILE A 37 14.24 5.74 -9.88
CA ILE A 37 13.11 4.91 -9.46
C ILE A 37 12.42 4.38 -10.71
N PHE A 38 12.26 3.07 -10.75
CA PHE A 38 11.55 2.37 -11.83
C PHE A 38 10.39 1.57 -11.28
N ILE A 39 9.25 1.66 -11.92
CA ILE A 39 8.04 0.88 -11.66
C ILE A 39 7.76 0.02 -12.88
N ASN A 40 7.85 -1.28 -12.74
CA ASN A 40 7.68 -2.21 -13.86
C ASN A 40 8.53 -1.79 -15.11
N GLY A 41 9.80 -1.43 -14.88
CA GLY A 41 10.73 -0.97 -15.92
C GLY A 41 10.53 0.46 -16.41
N LYS A 42 9.49 1.19 -15.97
CA LYS A 42 9.19 2.56 -16.36
C LYS A 42 9.75 3.56 -15.35
N SER A 43 10.48 4.56 -15.80
CA SER A 43 11.04 5.59 -14.91
C SER A 43 9.95 6.51 -14.37
N ILE A 44 9.91 6.70 -13.04
CA ILE A 44 8.95 7.63 -12.41
C ILE A 44 9.20 9.10 -12.78
N VAL A 45 10.37 9.42 -13.33
CA VAL A 45 10.73 10.78 -13.78
C VAL A 45 10.58 10.92 -15.29
N LYS A 46 11.17 10.00 -16.07
CA LYS A 46 11.21 10.10 -17.54
C LYS A 46 9.94 9.63 -18.24
N ASP A 47 9.22 8.69 -17.61
CA ASP A 47 7.98 8.10 -18.11
C ASP A 47 6.92 8.05 -17.00
N ALA A 48 6.73 9.20 -16.35
CA ALA A 48 5.96 9.33 -15.12
C ALA A 48 4.51 8.85 -15.27
N VAL A 49 3.85 9.18 -16.37
CA VAL A 49 2.43 8.81 -16.59
C VAL A 49 2.28 7.30 -16.68
N ASN A 50 3.09 6.64 -17.51
CA ASN A 50 3.02 5.20 -17.66
C ASN A 50 3.49 4.45 -16.42
N ALA A 51 4.47 4.97 -15.67
CA ALA A 51 4.88 4.41 -14.39
C ALA A 51 3.75 4.50 -13.37
N LYS A 52 3.08 5.66 -13.26
CA LYS A 52 1.96 5.89 -12.32
C LYS A 52 0.73 5.05 -12.66
N LYS A 53 0.46 4.75 -13.93
CA LYS A 53 -0.63 3.85 -14.34
C LYS A 53 -0.46 2.41 -13.79
N GLU A 54 0.75 1.99 -13.45
CA GLU A 54 1.01 0.67 -12.87
C GLU A 54 0.77 0.61 -11.35
N ILE A 55 0.65 1.78 -10.68
CA ILE A 55 0.65 1.92 -9.21
C ILE A 55 -0.76 2.20 -8.71
N ALA A 56 -1.16 1.54 -7.63
CA ALA A 56 -2.11 2.10 -6.68
C ALA A 56 -1.36 2.58 -5.44
N TYR A 57 -1.71 3.77 -4.95
CA TYR A 57 -1.14 4.31 -3.72
C TYR A 57 -2.22 4.60 -2.69
N VAL A 58 -2.04 4.09 -1.47
CA VAL A 58 -2.90 4.35 -0.32
C VAL A 58 -2.05 5.00 0.78
N PRO A 59 -2.25 6.29 1.08
CA PRO A 59 -1.57 6.96 2.18
C PRO A 59 -2.12 6.50 3.55
N ASP A 60 -1.37 6.78 4.63
CA ASP A 60 -1.77 6.49 6.02
C ASP A 60 -3.04 7.26 6.44
N ASN A 61 -3.20 8.46 5.92
CA ASN A 61 -4.40 9.28 6.09
C ASN A 61 -4.94 9.67 4.71
N PRO A 62 -5.96 8.97 4.20
CA PRO A 62 -6.52 9.25 2.88
C PRO A 62 -7.24 10.60 2.87
N ASP A 63 -6.76 11.51 2.02
CA ASP A 63 -7.42 12.78 1.74
C ASP A 63 -8.44 12.58 0.60
N LEU A 64 -9.67 12.24 0.99
CA LEU A 64 -10.75 11.96 0.06
C LEU A 64 -11.59 13.22 -0.18
N TYR A 65 -12.23 13.31 -1.36
CA TYR A 65 -13.18 14.39 -1.67
C TYR A 65 -14.46 14.21 -0.86
N GLU A 66 -14.50 14.80 0.33
CA GLU A 66 -15.55 14.58 1.34
C GLU A 66 -16.98 14.90 0.86
N ASN A 67 -17.13 15.86 -0.07
CA ASN A 67 -18.43 16.26 -0.64
C ASN A 67 -18.89 15.34 -1.79
N MET A 68 -18.12 14.31 -2.12
CA MET A 68 -18.52 13.30 -3.10
C MET A 68 -19.16 12.10 -2.41
N LYS A 69 -20.06 11.41 -3.14
CA LYS A 69 -20.45 10.04 -2.76
C LYS A 69 -19.26 9.10 -2.95
N ALA A 70 -19.18 8.07 -2.11
CA ALA A 70 -18.08 7.12 -2.19
C ALA A 70 -18.01 6.44 -3.57
N ILE A 71 -19.14 6.06 -4.15
CA ILE A 71 -19.17 5.43 -5.49
C ILE A 71 -18.66 6.38 -6.58
N ASP A 72 -18.99 7.67 -6.49
CA ASP A 72 -18.54 8.67 -7.47
C ASP A 72 -17.04 8.90 -7.36
N PHE A 73 -16.50 8.94 -6.13
CA PHE A 73 -15.07 9.02 -5.88
C PHE A 73 -14.31 7.80 -6.46
N ILE A 74 -14.82 6.59 -6.21
CA ILE A 74 -14.18 5.37 -6.73
C ILE A 74 -14.20 5.37 -8.26
N ASN A 75 -15.33 5.74 -8.87
CA ASN A 75 -15.43 5.84 -10.33
C ASN A 75 -14.49 6.92 -10.90
N PHE A 76 -14.38 8.06 -10.25
CA PHE A 76 -13.44 9.13 -10.63
C PHE A 76 -11.99 8.62 -10.66
N ILE A 77 -11.57 7.87 -9.62
CA ILE A 77 -10.24 7.25 -9.63
C ILE A 77 -10.10 6.25 -10.78
N CYS A 78 -11.08 5.38 -11.00
CA CYS A 78 -11.05 4.43 -12.10
C CYS A 78 -10.99 5.11 -13.48
N ASP A 79 -11.66 6.26 -13.67
CA ASP A 79 -11.59 7.06 -14.90
C ASP A 79 -10.19 7.62 -15.14
N MET A 80 -9.51 8.11 -14.09
CA MET A 80 -8.13 8.59 -14.20
C MET A 80 -7.15 7.49 -14.62
N TYR A 81 -7.43 6.23 -14.27
CA TYR A 81 -6.64 5.06 -14.67
C TYR A 81 -7.15 4.41 -15.96
N GLU A 82 -8.14 5.02 -16.64
CA GLU A 82 -8.73 4.51 -17.90
C GLU A 82 -9.26 3.06 -17.74
N THR A 83 -9.76 2.73 -16.55
CA THR A 83 -10.26 1.39 -16.23
C THR A 83 -11.58 1.12 -16.94
N SER A 84 -11.68 -0.02 -17.65
CA SER A 84 -12.91 -0.41 -18.33
C SER A 84 -14.08 -0.59 -17.35
N SER A 85 -15.31 -0.35 -17.84
CA SER A 85 -16.52 -0.45 -17.03
C SER A 85 -16.69 -1.82 -16.38
N ASP A 86 -16.37 -2.89 -17.11
CA ASP A 86 -16.53 -4.26 -16.61
C ASP A 86 -15.56 -4.56 -15.47
N VAL A 87 -14.28 -4.18 -15.63
CA VAL A 87 -13.25 -4.38 -14.60
C VAL A 87 -13.59 -3.58 -13.34
N ARG A 88 -13.91 -2.27 -13.50
CA ARG A 88 -14.23 -1.43 -12.34
C ARG A 88 -15.45 -1.92 -11.59
N MET A 89 -16.54 -2.26 -12.30
CA MET A 89 -17.78 -2.69 -11.66
C MET A 89 -17.58 -3.99 -10.87
N ASN A 90 -16.92 -4.98 -11.47
CA ASN A 90 -16.62 -6.25 -10.79
C ASN A 90 -15.76 -6.03 -9.55
N ASN A 91 -14.72 -5.20 -9.65
CA ASN A 91 -13.82 -4.92 -8.54
C ASN A 91 -14.49 -4.10 -7.43
N ILE A 92 -15.26 -3.06 -7.78
CA ILE A 92 -16.01 -2.27 -6.78
C ILE A 92 -16.95 -3.17 -5.97
N ILE A 93 -17.76 -4.00 -6.64
CA ILE A 93 -18.68 -4.93 -5.98
C ILE A 93 -17.91 -5.92 -5.11
N LYS A 94 -16.85 -6.55 -5.64
CA LYS A 94 -16.01 -7.50 -4.93
C LYS A 94 -15.46 -6.91 -3.63
N TYR A 95 -14.80 -5.76 -3.71
CA TYR A 95 -14.12 -5.18 -2.56
C TYR A 95 -15.08 -4.48 -1.60
N ALA A 96 -16.16 -3.84 -2.07
CA ALA A 96 -17.17 -3.26 -1.21
C ALA A 96 -17.85 -4.33 -0.33
N LYS A 97 -18.17 -5.48 -0.93
CA LYS A 97 -18.72 -6.63 -0.22
C LYS A 97 -17.73 -7.20 0.81
N MET A 98 -16.46 -7.36 0.43
CA MET A 98 -15.41 -7.87 1.30
C MET A 98 -15.21 -6.99 2.53
N PHE A 99 -15.21 -5.66 2.35
CA PHE A 99 -15.07 -4.69 3.44
C PHE A 99 -16.39 -4.33 4.14
N GLU A 100 -17.52 -4.97 3.78
CA GLU A 100 -18.84 -4.77 4.38
C GLU A 100 -19.30 -3.30 4.35
N ILE A 101 -19.18 -2.65 3.19
CA ILE A 101 -19.51 -1.23 3.02
C ILE A 101 -20.42 -0.96 1.81
N GLU A 102 -21.00 -2.00 1.18
CA GLU A 102 -21.82 -1.88 -0.04
C GLU A 102 -22.98 -0.91 0.13
N ASP A 103 -23.70 -1.02 1.25
CA ASP A 103 -24.88 -0.23 1.57
C ASP A 103 -24.57 1.26 1.81
N LYS A 104 -23.30 1.60 1.96
CA LYS A 104 -22.83 2.97 2.20
C LYS A 104 -22.33 3.66 0.94
N LEU A 105 -22.02 2.94 -0.15
CA LEU A 105 -21.37 3.53 -1.34
C LEU A 105 -22.08 4.78 -1.91
N ASN A 106 -23.38 4.92 -1.72
CA ASN A 106 -24.15 6.07 -2.17
C ASN A 106 -24.18 7.24 -1.19
N ASN A 107 -23.57 7.12 -0.01
CA ASN A 107 -23.48 8.19 0.97
C ASN A 107 -22.28 9.10 0.69
N GLU A 108 -22.36 10.34 1.16
CA GLU A 108 -21.25 11.27 1.12
C GLU A 108 -20.11 10.83 2.05
N ILE A 109 -18.87 10.96 1.58
CA ILE A 109 -17.66 10.58 2.31
C ILE A 109 -17.51 11.40 3.61
N SER A 110 -18.03 12.63 3.66
CA SER A 110 -18.07 13.47 4.86
C SER A 110 -18.74 12.79 6.06
N THR A 111 -19.67 11.86 5.80
CA THR A 111 -20.41 11.13 6.85
C THR A 111 -19.67 9.91 7.39
N TYR A 112 -18.48 9.59 6.85
CA TYR A 112 -17.75 8.38 7.17
C TYR A 112 -16.80 8.55 8.35
N SER A 113 -16.70 7.49 9.17
CA SER A 113 -15.61 7.37 10.14
C SER A 113 -14.25 7.24 9.44
N HIS A 114 -13.16 7.45 10.18
CA HIS A 114 -11.80 7.27 9.64
C HIS A 114 -11.61 5.87 9.01
N GLY A 115 -12.02 4.80 9.71
CA GLY A 115 -11.93 3.43 9.18
C GLY A 115 -12.76 3.21 7.91
N MET A 116 -13.94 3.83 7.79
CA MET A 116 -14.73 3.79 6.54
C MET A 116 -14.01 4.53 5.40
N LYS A 117 -13.43 5.71 5.66
CA LYS A 117 -12.62 6.44 4.68
C LYS A 117 -11.43 5.61 4.21
N GLN A 118 -10.76 4.91 5.13
CA GLN A 118 -9.67 3.98 4.80
C GLN A 118 -10.15 2.84 3.89
N LYS A 119 -11.30 2.22 4.19
CA LYS A 119 -11.91 1.19 3.33
C LYS A 119 -12.21 1.73 1.93
N ILE A 120 -12.76 2.94 1.79
CA ILE A 120 -13.02 3.55 0.48
C ILE A 120 -11.74 3.82 -0.30
N ALA A 121 -10.69 4.32 0.35
CA ALA A 121 -9.38 4.50 -0.28
C ALA A 121 -8.81 3.18 -0.82
N LEU A 122 -8.91 2.10 -0.03
CA LEU A 122 -8.49 0.75 -0.44
C LEU A 122 -9.34 0.25 -1.62
N ILE A 123 -10.67 0.41 -1.60
CA ILE A 123 -11.54 0.01 -2.70
C ILE A 123 -11.17 0.77 -3.97
N ALA A 124 -11.00 2.10 -3.90
CA ALA A 124 -10.60 2.91 -5.05
C ALA A 124 -9.26 2.46 -5.64
N ALA A 125 -8.27 2.22 -4.77
CA ALA A 125 -6.95 1.75 -5.16
C ALA A 125 -6.97 0.36 -5.83
N LEU A 126 -7.81 -0.54 -5.35
CA LEU A 126 -7.91 -1.92 -5.87
C LEU A 126 -8.80 -2.02 -7.11
N SER A 127 -9.74 -1.07 -7.30
CA SER A 127 -10.76 -1.16 -8.36
C SER A 127 -10.20 -0.96 -9.76
N HIS A 128 -9.06 -0.28 -9.92
CA HIS A 128 -8.40 -0.11 -11.22
C HIS A 128 -7.39 -1.23 -11.57
N ASP A 129 -7.31 -2.29 -10.76
CA ASP A 129 -6.49 -3.49 -10.99
C ASP A 129 -4.98 -3.22 -11.14
N PRO A 130 -4.33 -2.59 -10.14
CA PRO A 130 -2.92 -2.18 -10.24
C PRO A 130 -1.97 -3.37 -10.31
N LYS A 131 -0.79 -3.16 -10.95
CA LYS A 131 0.33 -4.12 -10.92
C LYS A 131 1.14 -4.00 -9.63
N VAL A 132 1.23 -2.80 -9.09
CA VAL A 132 2.00 -2.48 -7.88
C VAL A 132 1.09 -1.77 -6.89
N LEU A 133 0.88 -2.36 -5.72
CA LEU A 133 0.14 -1.72 -4.63
C LEU A 133 1.13 -1.19 -3.60
N ILE A 134 1.13 0.13 -3.44
CA ILE A 134 1.99 0.84 -2.48
C ILE A 134 1.12 1.44 -1.38
N MET A 135 1.45 1.17 -0.12
CA MET A 135 0.64 1.62 1.01
C MET A 135 1.51 2.15 2.14
N ASP A 136 1.06 3.22 2.77
CA ASP A 136 1.69 3.77 3.97
C ASP A 136 0.82 3.45 5.18
N GLU A 137 1.34 2.64 6.11
CA GLU A 137 0.67 2.18 7.35
C GLU A 137 -0.77 1.62 7.13
N PRO A 138 -1.01 0.70 6.19
CA PRO A 138 -2.34 0.36 5.68
C PRO A 138 -3.28 -0.29 6.68
N PHE A 139 -2.78 -0.75 7.83
CA PHE A 139 -3.56 -1.47 8.83
C PHE A 139 -4.07 -0.56 9.96
N VAL A 140 -3.58 0.69 10.01
CA VAL A 140 -4.00 1.66 11.01
C VAL A 140 -5.44 2.10 10.74
N GLY A 141 -6.29 2.07 11.77
CA GLY A 141 -7.69 2.47 11.68
C GLY A 141 -8.65 1.43 11.10
N LEU A 142 -8.16 0.27 10.64
CA LEU A 142 -9.01 -0.84 10.20
C LEU A 142 -9.42 -1.72 11.39
N ASP A 143 -10.63 -2.23 11.33
CA ASP A 143 -11.11 -3.28 12.23
C ASP A 143 -10.41 -4.62 11.95
N PRO A 144 -10.40 -5.57 12.93
CA PRO A 144 -9.69 -6.85 12.77
C PRO A 144 -10.12 -7.66 11.54
N LYS A 145 -11.39 -7.57 11.15
CA LYS A 145 -11.90 -8.27 9.97
C LYS A 145 -11.34 -7.64 8.69
N ALA A 146 -11.38 -6.31 8.57
CA ALA A 146 -10.80 -5.61 7.42
C ALA A 146 -9.28 -5.86 7.29
N VAL A 147 -8.55 -5.93 8.41
CA VAL A 147 -7.12 -6.33 8.41
C VAL A 147 -6.94 -7.75 7.86
N PHE A 148 -7.78 -8.70 8.29
CA PHE A 148 -7.73 -10.08 7.80
C PHE A 148 -8.02 -10.14 6.29
N ASP A 149 -9.07 -9.45 5.84
CA ASP A 149 -9.48 -9.41 4.43
C ASP A 149 -8.39 -8.76 3.57
N MET A 150 -7.79 -7.66 4.04
CA MET A 150 -6.69 -6.99 3.34
C MET A 150 -5.47 -7.91 3.18
N LYS A 151 -5.10 -8.66 4.22
CA LYS A 151 -4.01 -9.67 4.13
C LYS A 151 -4.30 -10.73 3.06
N ASN A 152 -5.54 -11.18 2.95
CA ASN A 152 -5.94 -12.15 1.92
C ASN A 152 -5.89 -11.54 0.52
N ILE A 153 -6.37 -10.32 0.33
CA ILE A 153 -6.25 -9.57 -0.94
C ILE A 153 -4.79 -9.47 -1.36
N MET A 154 -3.90 -9.07 -0.46
CA MET A 154 -2.47 -8.95 -0.76
C MET A 154 -1.87 -10.28 -1.23
N LYS A 155 -2.21 -11.40 -0.56
CA LYS A 155 -1.75 -12.73 -0.95
C LYS A 155 -2.30 -13.16 -2.31
N GLU A 156 -3.57 -12.87 -2.61
CA GLU A 156 -4.18 -13.15 -3.91
C GLU A 156 -3.50 -12.35 -5.03
N MET A 157 -3.30 -11.05 -4.83
CA MET A 157 -2.59 -10.21 -5.79
C MET A 157 -1.19 -10.72 -6.10
N CYS A 158 -0.44 -11.17 -5.09
CA CYS A 158 0.90 -11.72 -5.29
C CYS A 158 0.86 -13.05 -6.05
N LYS A 159 -0.14 -13.92 -5.84
CA LYS A 159 -0.32 -15.14 -6.65
C LYS A 159 -0.60 -14.83 -8.13
N GLU A 160 -1.20 -13.67 -8.42
CA GLU A 160 -1.42 -13.16 -9.77
C GLU A 160 -0.16 -12.48 -10.38
N GLY A 161 0.97 -12.49 -9.67
CA GLY A 161 2.21 -11.87 -10.11
C GLY A 161 2.30 -10.37 -9.85
N LYS A 162 1.35 -9.77 -9.14
CA LYS A 162 1.40 -8.37 -8.71
C LYS A 162 2.30 -8.24 -7.49
N CYS A 163 2.91 -7.06 -7.27
CA CYS A 163 3.72 -6.86 -6.08
C CYS A 163 3.10 -5.85 -5.11
N ILE A 164 3.41 -6.06 -3.83
CA ILE A 164 2.93 -5.24 -2.73
C ILE A 164 4.13 -4.63 -2.01
N PHE A 165 4.13 -3.31 -1.87
CA PHE A 165 5.09 -2.59 -1.04
C PHE A 165 4.35 -1.76 0.00
N PHE A 166 4.60 -1.98 1.28
CA PHE A 166 3.97 -1.17 2.31
C PHE A 166 4.90 -0.83 3.45
N SER A 167 4.67 0.32 4.06
CA SER A 167 5.32 0.68 5.31
C SER A 167 4.51 0.20 6.50
N THR A 168 5.20 -0.13 7.59
CA THR A 168 4.56 -0.34 8.88
C THR A 168 5.54 -0.20 10.03
N HIS A 169 5.01 0.11 11.21
CA HIS A 169 5.70 0.00 12.49
C HIS A 169 5.21 -1.22 13.30
N ILE A 170 4.23 -1.98 12.78
CA ILE A 170 3.66 -3.17 13.42
C ILE A 170 4.46 -4.39 12.97
N LEU A 171 5.48 -4.76 13.74
CA LEU A 171 6.46 -5.80 13.38
C LEU A 171 5.82 -7.17 13.22
N ASP A 172 4.89 -7.56 14.11
CA ASP A 172 4.16 -8.83 14.08
C ASP A 172 3.37 -9.03 12.76
N VAL A 173 2.83 -7.95 12.20
CA VAL A 173 2.15 -8.01 10.90
C VAL A 173 3.15 -8.24 9.77
N ALA A 174 4.27 -7.51 9.78
CA ALA A 174 5.31 -7.67 8.77
C ALA A 174 5.90 -9.09 8.80
N GLU A 175 6.24 -9.59 9.99
CA GLU A 175 6.81 -10.92 10.20
C GLU A 175 5.94 -12.04 9.63
N LYS A 176 4.63 -11.99 9.88
CA LYS A 176 3.68 -13.06 9.48
C LYS A 176 3.21 -12.97 8.02
N LEU A 177 3.38 -11.81 7.39
CA LEU A 177 2.78 -11.54 6.08
C LEU A 177 3.81 -11.45 4.95
N CYS A 178 5.02 -10.94 5.23
CA CYS A 178 5.93 -10.49 4.19
C CYS A 178 6.99 -11.54 3.81
N ASP A 179 7.30 -11.58 2.52
CA ASP A 179 8.38 -12.42 1.99
C ASP A 179 9.74 -11.79 2.29
N ARG A 180 9.83 -10.46 2.15
CA ARG A 180 11.04 -9.67 2.38
C ARG A 180 10.75 -8.39 3.13
N VAL A 181 11.80 -7.87 3.74
CA VAL A 181 11.73 -6.65 4.55
C VAL A 181 12.95 -5.77 4.32
N ALA A 182 12.76 -4.46 4.39
CA ALA A 182 13.84 -3.50 4.58
C ALA A 182 13.59 -2.70 5.86
N ILE A 183 14.64 -2.53 6.66
CA ILE A 183 14.62 -1.74 7.89
C ILE A 183 15.28 -0.40 7.60
N ILE A 184 14.53 0.68 7.86
CA ILE A 184 15.02 2.06 7.70
C ILE A 184 15.21 2.72 9.06
N LYS A 185 16.34 3.39 9.25
CA LYS A 185 16.69 4.20 10.43
C LYS A 185 17.30 5.52 9.97
N LYS A 186 16.75 6.65 10.42
CA LYS A 186 17.26 8.01 10.10
C LYS A 186 17.50 8.23 8.59
N GLY A 187 16.57 7.81 7.74
CA GLY A 187 16.64 7.97 6.29
C GLY A 187 17.56 6.98 5.57
N LYS A 188 18.16 6.00 6.27
CA LYS A 188 19.07 5.00 5.66
C LYS A 188 18.51 3.60 5.84
N ILE A 189 18.59 2.78 4.79
CA ILE A 189 18.31 1.35 4.89
C ILE A 189 19.49 0.70 5.62
N VAL A 190 19.20 0.11 6.79
CA VAL A 190 20.22 -0.54 7.64
C VAL A 190 20.27 -2.05 7.44
N LYS A 191 19.15 -2.68 7.05
CA LYS A 191 19.10 -4.12 6.75
C LYS A 191 18.03 -4.37 5.67
N VAL A 192 18.28 -5.31 4.75
CA VAL A 192 17.31 -5.73 3.74
C VAL A 192 17.55 -7.18 3.36
N GLY A 193 16.49 -7.97 3.26
CA GLY A 193 16.60 -9.39 2.89
C GLY A 193 15.27 -10.13 2.97
N LYS A 194 15.31 -11.43 2.78
CA LYS A 194 14.14 -12.30 3.04
C LYS A 194 13.85 -12.31 4.53
N MET A 195 12.56 -12.37 4.88
CA MET A 195 12.13 -12.34 6.28
C MET A 195 12.88 -13.38 7.13
N LYS A 196 12.93 -14.61 6.68
CA LYS A 196 13.65 -15.71 7.37
C LYS A 196 15.15 -15.47 7.55
N GLU A 197 15.80 -14.83 6.57
CA GLU A 197 17.25 -14.52 6.62
C GLU A 197 17.52 -13.34 7.55
N ILE A 198 16.59 -12.40 7.67
CA ILE A 198 16.67 -11.25 8.56
C ILE A 198 16.50 -11.67 10.01
N MET A 199 15.56 -12.55 10.29
CA MET A 199 15.20 -13.00 11.63
C MET A 199 16.21 -14.05 12.16
N GLY A 200 16.67 -14.98 11.31
CA GLY A 200 17.43 -16.13 11.79
C GLY A 200 16.61 -16.92 12.79
N ASP A 201 17.11 -17.03 14.01
CA ASP A 201 16.44 -17.73 15.14
C ASP A 201 15.70 -16.73 16.08
N GLU A 202 15.72 -15.44 15.78
CA GLU A 202 15.13 -14.36 16.59
C GLU A 202 13.77 -13.90 15.99
N SER A 203 12.99 -13.15 16.76
CA SER A 203 11.83 -12.43 16.26
C SER A 203 12.24 -11.17 15.50
N LEU A 204 11.38 -10.69 14.59
CA LEU A 204 11.64 -9.42 13.92
C LEU A 204 11.76 -8.24 14.90
N GLU A 205 11.08 -8.33 16.06
CA GLU A 205 11.15 -7.33 17.11
C GLU A 205 12.54 -7.28 17.76
N GLU A 206 13.12 -8.43 18.10
CA GLU A 206 14.47 -8.53 18.67
C GLU A 206 15.51 -7.95 17.70
N VAL A 207 15.48 -8.36 16.43
CA VAL A 207 16.36 -7.81 15.39
C VAL A 207 16.19 -6.29 15.24
N PHE A 208 14.95 -5.80 15.33
CA PHE A 208 14.66 -4.37 15.20
C PHE A 208 15.19 -3.56 16.37
N LEU A 209 15.09 -4.08 17.60
CA LEU A 209 15.63 -3.45 18.82
C LEU A 209 17.16 -3.39 18.81
N GLU A 210 17.83 -4.47 18.44
CA GLU A 210 19.30 -4.49 18.31
C GLU A 210 19.82 -3.44 17.32
N LEU A 211 19.13 -3.26 16.20
CA LEU A 211 19.46 -2.22 15.21
C LEU A 211 19.08 -0.82 15.71
N GLY A 212 18.22 -0.72 16.73
CA GLY A 212 17.82 0.52 17.38
C GLY A 212 18.89 1.09 18.31
N GLU A 213 19.62 0.24 19.02
CA GLU A 213 20.61 0.60 20.04
C GLU A 213 21.96 1.04 19.46
N ASN A 214 22.24 0.75 18.19
CA ASN A 214 23.44 1.16 17.44
C ASN A 214 23.10 2.32 16.48
#